data_7e10f180319c88daf7e726143d0968fe
#
_entry.id   7e10f180319c88daf7e726143d0968fe
#
_cell.length_a   1.000
_cell.length_b   1.000
_cell.length_c   1.000
_cell.angle_alpha   90.00
_cell.angle_beta   90.00
_cell.angle_gamma   90.00
#
_symmetry.space_group_name_H-M   'P 1'
#
loop_
_entity.id
_entity.type
_entity.pdbx_description
1 polymer ?
#
loop_
_entity_poly.entity_id
_entity_poly.type
_entity_poly.pdbx_seq_one_letter_code
_entity_poly.pdbx_strand_id
1 'polypeptide(L)'
;MGKTLREIAEGLQKSPKKVQLVYAFNGTGKTRLSREFKRLIAPKADADEVSDKADQPGLSRNKILYYSAFTEDLFYWDNDLTGDAEPKLKIQPNTFTDWILLDQGQDQNVITTFQRYTNDKLTPRFNAEQKDEQTGEVIAKAFSEVTFSLERGNADEQSGNLKISKGEESNFIWSIFYTLLEQVIGVLNVAEPADRETDQFDQLEYVFIDDPVSSLDENHLIQLAVNLGQLINSSESQVKFIVSTHSAIFYNVLYNEVGAKNGYILSRLDDGTFMCEEKKGDSNKSFSYHLHIKSLIEQAVASNNVQRYHFALLRNLYEKTANFLGYQRWSELLPEDKKAYAARVMNFYPHNTLPNEEIAEPTAPEKEMVRLLLEKLNTYGYWQQEQEQEQEQEQEQEQEQEQEQENA
;
A
#
# COMPACT_ATOMS: atom_id res chain seq x y z
N MET A 1 12.47 -22.56 3.05
CA MET A 1 13.26 -22.26 1.85
C MET A 1 12.74 -20.98 1.22
N GLY A 2 13.62 -20.03 0.90
CA GLY A 2 13.26 -18.81 0.21
C GLY A 2 12.71 -19.12 -1.19
N LYS A 3 11.80 -18.27 -1.66
CA LYS A 3 11.16 -18.36 -3.00
C LYS A 3 11.53 -17.14 -3.83
N THR A 4 11.47 -17.27 -5.13
CA THR A 4 11.49 -16.13 -6.06
C THR A 4 10.13 -15.43 -6.06
N LEU A 5 10.09 -14.14 -6.44
CA LEU A 5 8.81 -13.42 -6.59
C LEU A 5 7.90 -14.07 -7.63
N ARG A 6 8.46 -14.71 -8.65
CA ARG A 6 7.71 -15.45 -9.67
C ARG A 6 6.99 -16.66 -9.07
N GLU A 7 7.69 -17.47 -8.27
CA GLU A 7 7.06 -18.62 -7.58
C GLU A 7 5.96 -18.18 -6.62
N ILE A 8 6.14 -17.03 -5.96
CA ILE A 8 5.09 -16.45 -5.11
C ILE A 8 3.89 -16.00 -5.96
N ALA A 9 4.13 -15.31 -7.07
CA ALA A 9 3.09 -14.89 -8.02
C ALA A 9 2.30 -16.10 -8.57
N GLU A 10 2.98 -17.19 -8.92
CA GLU A 10 2.34 -18.45 -9.34
C GLU A 10 1.49 -19.08 -8.21
N GLY A 11 1.96 -18.95 -6.97
CA GLY A 11 1.19 -19.38 -5.79
C GLY A 11 -0.10 -18.57 -5.61
N LEU A 12 -0.02 -17.24 -5.75
CA LEU A 12 -1.20 -16.36 -5.69
C LEU A 12 -2.18 -16.68 -6.84
N GLN A 13 -1.70 -16.94 -8.05
CA GLN A 13 -2.52 -17.28 -9.20
C GLN A 13 -3.29 -18.60 -8.97
N LYS A 14 -2.62 -19.63 -8.46
CA LYS A 14 -3.21 -20.96 -8.20
C LYS A 14 -4.19 -20.95 -7.03
N SER A 15 -4.18 -19.92 -6.19
CA SER A 15 -5.06 -19.82 -5.03
C SER A 15 -6.54 -19.78 -5.47
N PRO A 16 -7.42 -20.58 -4.86
CA PRO A 16 -8.86 -20.54 -5.14
C PRO A 16 -9.55 -19.35 -4.46
N LYS A 17 -8.85 -18.58 -3.62
CA LYS A 17 -9.43 -17.49 -2.83
C LYS A 17 -9.84 -16.34 -3.73
N LYS A 18 -11.05 -15.79 -3.51
CA LYS A 18 -11.54 -14.61 -4.21
C LYS A 18 -10.75 -13.36 -3.85
N VAL A 19 -10.38 -13.22 -2.57
CA VAL A 19 -9.61 -12.08 -2.06
C VAL A 19 -8.32 -12.57 -1.44
N GLN A 20 -7.20 -11.94 -1.81
CA GLN A 20 -5.88 -12.23 -1.27
C GLN A 20 -5.21 -10.92 -0.83
N LEU A 21 -4.91 -10.80 0.45
CA LEU A 21 -4.26 -9.63 1.02
C LEU A 21 -2.79 -9.95 1.29
N VAL A 22 -1.89 -9.07 0.84
CA VAL A 22 -0.44 -9.23 1.01
C VAL A 22 0.10 -8.03 1.79
N TYR A 23 0.55 -8.28 3.01
CA TYR A 23 1.26 -7.29 3.79
C TYR A 23 2.76 -7.39 3.56
N ALA A 24 3.43 -6.26 3.36
CA ALA A 24 4.89 -6.22 3.32
C ALA A 24 5.42 -4.82 3.61
N PHE A 25 6.53 -4.73 4.30
CA PHE A 25 7.20 -3.45 4.55
C PHE A 25 7.68 -2.77 3.27
N ASN A 26 7.92 -1.47 3.34
CA ASN A 26 8.52 -0.73 2.24
C ASN A 26 9.91 -1.30 1.90
N GLY A 27 10.22 -1.39 0.60
CA GLY A 27 11.47 -1.98 0.13
C GLY A 27 11.50 -3.52 0.06
N THR A 28 10.51 -4.24 0.59
CA THR A 28 10.45 -5.71 0.54
C THR A 28 10.24 -6.25 -0.88
N GLY A 29 9.59 -5.49 -1.78
CA GLY A 29 9.39 -5.92 -3.17
C GLY A 29 7.93 -6.10 -3.58
N LYS A 30 6.95 -5.48 -2.90
CA LYS A 30 5.52 -5.49 -3.26
C LYS A 30 5.30 -5.18 -4.75
N THR A 31 5.79 -4.04 -5.21
CA THR A 31 5.65 -3.60 -6.60
C THR A 31 6.38 -4.51 -7.60
N ARG A 32 7.45 -5.18 -7.17
CA ARG A 32 8.10 -6.20 -8.02
C ARG A 32 7.24 -7.45 -8.12
N LEU A 33 6.62 -7.89 -7.01
CA LEU A 33 5.68 -9.01 -7.00
C LEU A 33 4.46 -8.72 -7.89
N SER A 34 3.86 -7.54 -7.75
CA SER A 34 2.70 -7.14 -8.56
C SER A 34 3.03 -7.11 -10.06
N ARG A 35 4.22 -6.68 -10.43
CA ARG A 35 4.71 -6.72 -11.82
C ARG A 35 4.93 -8.14 -12.33
N GLU A 36 5.52 -9.03 -11.52
CA GLU A 36 5.67 -10.44 -11.89
C GLU A 36 4.31 -11.10 -12.06
N PHE A 37 3.34 -10.79 -11.18
CA PHE A 37 1.97 -11.27 -11.32
C PHE A 37 1.32 -10.77 -12.61
N LYS A 38 1.43 -9.46 -12.90
CA LYS A 38 0.91 -8.88 -14.15
C LYS A 38 1.51 -9.55 -15.40
N ARG A 39 2.83 -9.82 -15.40
CA ARG A 39 3.50 -10.53 -16.49
C ARG A 39 3.03 -11.97 -16.65
N LEU A 40 2.73 -12.63 -15.53
CA LEU A 40 2.24 -14.01 -15.52
C LEU A 40 0.83 -14.12 -16.13
N ILE A 41 -0.08 -13.18 -15.77
CA ILE A 41 -1.47 -13.18 -16.24
C ILE A 41 -1.59 -12.64 -17.67
N ALA A 42 -0.83 -11.60 -18.00
CA ALA A 42 -0.86 -10.92 -19.29
C ALA A 42 0.57 -10.73 -19.82
N PRO A 43 1.22 -11.81 -20.32
CA PRO A 43 2.53 -11.70 -20.92
C PRO A 43 2.48 -10.74 -22.11
N LYS A 44 3.56 -9.95 -22.30
CA LYS A 44 3.71 -9.17 -23.55
C LYS A 44 3.76 -10.18 -24.70
N ALA A 45 2.99 -9.95 -25.74
CA ALA A 45 3.21 -10.65 -27.01
C ALA A 45 4.63 -10.36 -27.47
N ASP A 46 5.32 -11.40 -27.98
CA ASP A 46 6.66 -11.23 -28.55
C ASP A 46 6.59 -10.16 -29.67
N ALA A 47 7.65 -9.37 -29.77
CA ALA A 47 7.72 -8.15 -30.59
C ALA A 47 7.55 -8.36 -32.12
N ASP A 48 7.25 -9.57 -32.56
CA ASP A 48 7.10 -9.93 -33.98
C ASP A 48 5.68 -9.80 -34.55
N GLU A 49 4.66 -9.52 -33.68
CA GLU A 49 3.32 -9.14 -34.13
C GLU A 49 3.08 -7.64 -33.90
N VAL A 50 3.73 -6.82 -34.74
CA VAL A 50 3.45 -5.39 -34.83
C VAL A 50 2.08 -5.19 -35.48
N SER A 51 1.03 -5.14 -34.68
CA SER A 51 -0.20 -4.46 -35.11
C SER A 51 0.03 -2.97 -34.96
N ASP A 52 -0.23 -2.19 -36.03
CA ASP A 52 -0.09 -0.74 -36.15
C ASP A 52 -0.95 0.12 -35.19
N LYS A 53 -1.40 -0.42 -34.07
CA LYS A 53 -1.99 0.34 -32.97
C LYS A 53 -0.91 0.49 -31.91
N ALA A 54 -0.29 1.69 -31.88
CA ALA A 54 0.61 2.10 -30.83
C ALA A 54 0.10 1.62 -29.47
N ASP A 55 0.91 0.79 -28.80
CA ASP A 55 0.65 0.28 -27.44
C ASP A 55 0.53 1.49 -26.49
N GLN A 56 -0.68 2.02 -26.35
CA GLN A 56 -0.97 2.94 -25.27
C GLN A 56 -0.81 2.14 -23.95
N PRO A 57 -0.18 2.70 -22.91
CA PRO A 57 -0.02 2.03 -21.65
C PRO A 57 -1.37 1.83 -20.96
N GLY A 58 -2.13 0.81 -21.41
CA GLY A 58 -3.40 0.44 -20.81
C GLY A 58 -3.19 -0.14 -19.42
N LEU A 59 -3.92 0.34 -18.43
CA LEU A 59 -4.05 -0.27 -17.10
C LEU A 59 -4.74 -1.63 -17.17
N SER A 60 -5.60 -1.83 -18.15
CA SER A 60 -6.27 -3.07 -18.45
C SER A 60 -5.57 -3.77 -19.62
N ARG A 61 -4.94 -4.88 -19.32
CA ARG A 61 -4.80 -5.95 -20.30
C ARG A 61 -5.98 -6.89 -20.06
N ASN A 62 -6.67 -7.34 -21.07
CA ASN A 62 -7.97 -8.03 -21.03
C ASN A 62 -8.24 -8.90 -19.78
N LYS A 63 -7.20 -9.50 -19.19
CA LYS A 63 -7.30 -10.42 -18.04
C LYS A 63 -7.01 -9.82 -16.67
N ILE A 64 -6.43 -8.63 -16.59
CA ILE A 64 -6.04 -8.01 -15.32
C ILE A 64 -6.22 -6.50 -15.32
N LEU A 65 -7.00 -6.00 -14.37
CA LEU A 65 -7.05 -4.60 -14.00
C LEU A 65 -5.98 -4.35 -12.92
N TYR A 66 -5.10 -3.37 -13.16
CA TYR A 66 -3.90 -3.21 -12.35
C TYR A 66 -3.70 -1.77 -11.91
N TYR A 67 -3.64 -1.55 -10.59
CA TYR A 67 -3.28 -0.29 -9.95
C TYR A 67 -1.95 -0.41 -9.22
N SER A 68 -1.09 0.59 -9.34
CA SER A 68 0.16 0.69 -8.59
C SER A 68 0.67 2.13 -8.60
N ALA A 69 1.77 2.40 -7.90
CA ALA A 69 2.45 3.70 -7.94
C ALA A 69 2.75 4.21 -9.37
N PHE A 70 2.93 3.29 -10.35
CA PHE A 70 3.08 3.69 -11.77
C PHE A 70 1.80 4.20 -12.42
N THR A 71 0.64 3.97 -11.81
CA THR A 71 -0.60 4.61 -12.24
C THR A 71 -0.54 6.11 -11.97
N GLU A 72 0.13 6.51 -10.90
CA GLU A 72 0.38 7.92 -10.58
C GLU A 72 1.29 8.59 -11.62
N ASP A 73 2.20 7.85 -12.28
CA ASP A 73 3.08 8.37 -13.33
C ASP A 73 2.32 8.81 -14.60
N LEU A 74 1.05 8.43 -14.75
CA LEU A 74 0.18 8.94 -15.82
C LEU A 74 -0.21 10.41 -15.62
N PHE A 75 0.04 10.96 -14.43
CA PHE A 75 -0.32 12.30 -14.02
C PHE A 75 0.92 13.10 -13.70
N TYR A 76 1.01 14.33 -14.22
CA TYR A 76 2.12 15.21 -13.92
C TYR A 76 1.69 16.68 -13.89
N TRP A 77 2.35 17.47 -13.04
CA TRP A 77 2.06 18.88 -12.94
C TRP A 77 2.74 19.70 -14.03
N ASP A 78 1.95 20.44 -14.76
CA ASP A 78 2.40 21.56 -15.54
C ASP A 78 2.33 22.83 -14.65
N ASN A 79 3.50 23.28 -14.21
CA ASN A 79 3.59 24.39 -13.25
C ASN A 79 3.78 25.74 -13.95
N ASP A 80 3.76 25.81 -15.28
CA ASP A 80 4.07 26.99 -16.07
C ASP A 80 5.18 27.85 -15.43
N LEU A 81 6.41 27.32 -15.42
CA LEU A 81 7.57 27.99 -14.79
C LEU A 81 7.90 29.36 -15.38
N THR A 82 7.34 29.72 -16.52
CA THR A 82 7.53 30.98 -17.20
C THR A 82 6.49 32.06 -16.82
N GLY A 83 5.27 31.66 -16.50
CA GLY A 83 4.16 32.56 -16.23
C GLY A 83 3.65 32.57 -14.80
N ASP A 84 3.99 31.56 -14.01
CA ASP A 84 3.54 31.33 -12.62
C ASP A 84 2.00 31.42 -12.44
N ALA A 85 1.26 31.18 -13.54
CA ALA A 85 -0.11 31.65 -13.61
C ALA A 85 -1.15 30.57 -13.25
N GLU A 86 -1.00 29.32 -13.65
CA GLU A 86 -2.06 28.32 -13.43
C GLU A 86 -1.51 26.89 -13.35
N PRO A 87 -1.26 26.34 -12.16
CA PRO A 87 -0.87 24.94 -12.03
C PRO A 87 -1.99 24.03 -12.53
N LYS A 88 -1.65 23.12 -13.45
CA LYS A 88 -2.56 22.11 -14.02
C LYS A 88 -1.98 20.73 -13.83
N LEU A 89 -2.82 19.79 -13.45
CA LEU A 89 -2.47 18.37 -13.46
C LEU A 89 -2.80 17.81 -14.85
N LYS A 90 -1.77 17.45 -15.59
CA LYS A 90 -1.89 16.83 -16.92
C LYS A 90 -2.11 15.34 -16.80
N ILE A 91 -2.95 14.80 -17.66
CA ILE A 91 -3.23 13.37 -17.77
C ILE A 91 -2.62 12.88 -19.08
N GLN A 92 -1.68 11.93 -18.99
CA GLN A 92 -1.14 11.30 -20.19
C GLN A 92 -2.24 10.46 -20.89
N PRO A 93 -2.36 10.50 -22.22
CA PRO A 93 -3.32 9.71 -22.95
C PRO A 93 -3.22 8.23 -22.59
N ASN A 94 -4.32 7.65 -22.15
CA ASN A 94 -4.41 6.24 -21.81
C ASN A 94 -5.88 5.77 -21.89
N THR A 95 -6.06 4.49 -22.20
CA THR A 95 -7.40 3.90 -22.40
C THR A 95 -8.24 3.87 -21.13
N PHE A 96 -7.61 3.95 -19.98
CA PHE A 96 -8.26 3.89 -18.68
C PHE A 96 -9.03 5.18 -18.36
N THR A 97 -8.36 6.34 -18.41
CA THR A 97 -9.02 7.63 -18.15
C THR A 97 -9.96 7.99 -19.29
N ASP A 98 -9.63 7.64 -20.54
CA ASP A 98 -10.51 7.87 -21.68
C ASP A 98 -11.84 7.11 -21.49
N TRP A 99 -11.79 5.83 -21.12
CA TRP A 99 -13.00 5.04 -20.93
C TRP A 99 -13.87 5.60 -19.79
N ILE A 100 -13.30 5.87 -18.61
CA ILE A 100 -14.10 6.29 -17.46
C ILE A 100 -14.62 7.72 -17.58
N LEU A 101 -13.85 8.63 -18.17
CA LEU A 101 -14.20 10.04 -18.25
C LEU A 101 -14.93 10.41 -19.54
N LEU A 102 -14.48 9.88 -20.71
CA LEU A 102 -15.07 10.20 -22.01
C LEU A 102 -16.21 9.26 -22.34
N ASP A 103 -15.99 7.95 -22.29
CA ASP A 103 -16.99 6.97 -22.75
C ASP A 103 -18.11 6.79 -21.72
N GLN A 104 -17.77 6.75 -20.43
CA GLN A 104 -18.74 6.53 -19.35
C GLN A 104 -19.25 7.83 -18.68
N GLY A 105 -18.60 8.97 -18.92
CA GLY A 105 -19.03 10.25 -18.37
C GLY A 105 -19.05 10.30 -16.84
N GLN A 106 -18.10 9.63 -16.17
CA GLN A 106 -18.09 9.45 -14.72
C GLN A 106 -17.34 10.57 -13.98
N ASP A 107 -17.08 11.71 -14.61
CA ASP A 107 -16.35 12.84 -14.02
C ASP A 107 -16.96 13.31 -12.70
N GLN A 108 -18.30 13.40 -12.59
CA GLN A 108 -18.97 13.80 -11.35
C GLN A 108 -18.79 12.77 -10.22
N ASN A 109 -18.79 11.49 -10.55
CA ASN A 109 -18.54 10.43 -9.56
C ASN A 109 -17.09 10.44 -9.09
N VAL A 110 -16.14 10.73 -9.98
CA VAL A 110 -14.72 10.94 -9.60
C VAL A 110 -14.59 12.13 -8.66
N ILE A 111 -15.23 13.26 -8.94
CA ILE A 111 -15.23 14.45 -8.09
C ILE A 111 -15.82 14.12 -6.71
N THR A 112 -16.97 13.46 -6.66
CA THR A 112 -17.63 13.07 -5.41
C THR A 112 -16.77 12.12 -4.59
N THR A 113 -16.13 11.15 -5.23
CA THR A 113 -15.24 10.21 -4.56
C THR A 113 -13.98 10.92 -4.02
N PHE A 114 -13.39 11.84 -4.79
CA PHE A 114 -12.27 12.65 -4.36
C PHE A 114 -12.61 13.51 -3.13
N GLN A 115 -13.75 14.21 -3.16
CA GLN A 115 -14.20 15.06 -2.05
C GLN A 115 -14.48 14.26 -0.78
N ARG A 116 -14.93 13.01 -0.90
CA ARG A 116 -15.12 12.09 0.24
C ARG A 116 -13.83 11.82 1.01
N TYR A 117 -12.68 11.78 0.32
CA TYR A 117 -11.37 11.48 0.92
C TYR A 117 -10.51 12.72 1.17
N THR A 118 -11.00 13.91 0.87
CA THR A 118 -10.24 15.14 1.06
C THR A 118 -11.06 16.21 1.77
N ASN A 119 -11.64 17.11 1.02
CA ASN A 119 -12.43 18.23 1.52
C ASN A 119 -13.56 18.50 0.52
N ASP A 120 -14.79 18.59 1.01
CA ASP A 120 -15.99 18.86 0.22
C ASP A 120 -15.94 20.18 -0.56
N LYS A 121 -15.07 21.11 -0.15
CA LYS A 121 -14.86 22.40 -0.81
C LYS A 121 -13.76 22.39 -1.87
N LEU A 122 -12.93 21.34 -1.92
CA LEU A 122 -11.89 21.20 -2.92
C LEU A 122 -12.44 20.48 -4.14
N THR A 123 -12.59 21.23 -5.24
CA THR A 123 -13.28 20.72 -6.45
C THR A 123 -12.33 20.60 -7.63
N PRO A 124 -12.10 19.38 -8.13
CA PRO A 124 -11.42 19.15 -9.41
C PRO A 124 -12.28 19.65 -10.57
N ARG A 125 -11.63 20.23 -11.57
CA ARG A 125 -12.29 20.67 -12.81
C ARG A 125 -11.52 20.17 -14.01
N PHE A 126 -12.16 19.32 -14.80
CA PHE A 126 -11.61 18.83 -16.05
C PHE A 126 -11.79 19.85 -17.18
N ASN A 127 -10.82 19.90 -18.09
CA ASN A 127 -10.93 20.77 -19.27
C ASN A 127 -11.92 20.18 -20.30
N ALA A 128 -12.61 21.09 -21.01
CA ALA A 128 -13.28 20.73 -22.25
C ALA A 128 -12.28 20.63 -23.43
N GLU A 129 -12.70 20.03 -24.54
CA GLU A 129 -11.91 20.04 -25.77
C GLU A 129 -11.68 21.48 -26.24
N GLN A 130 -10.43 21.81 -26.54
CA GLN A 130 -10.04 23.11 -27.10
C GLN A 130 -9.48 22.91 -28.51
N LYS A 131 -10.01 23.71 -29.46
CA LYS A 131 -9.57 23.73 -30.84
C LYS A 131 -9.01 25.10 -31.19
N ASP A 132 -8.01 25.11 -32.06
CA ASP A 132 -7.53 26.32 -32.67
C ASP A 132 -8.62 26.93 -33.57
N GLU A 133 -8.95 28.19 -33.34
CA GLU A 133 -10.04 28.87 -34.07
C GLU A 133 -9.75 29.05 -35.56
N GLN A 134 -8.45 29.04 -35.93
CA GLN A 134 -8.04 29.29 -37.33
C GLN A 134 -7.82 28.01 -38.11
N THR A 135 -7.20 26.99 -37.46
CA THR A 135 -6.84 25.74 -38.11
C THR A 135 -7.85 24.61 -37.88
N GLY A 136 -8.67 24.73 -36.81
CA GLY A 136 -9.59 23.66 -36.38
C GLY A 136 -8.87 22.49 -35.73
N GLU A 137 -7.55 22.56 -35.55
CA GLU A 137 -6.78 21.50 -34.90
C GLU A 137 -7.06 21.45 -33.40
N VAL A 138 -7.07 20.25 -32.83
CA VAL A 138 -7.26 20.05 -31.38
C VAL A 138 -6.00 20.45 -30.63
N ILE A 139 -6.06 21.55 -29.86
CA ILE A 139 -4.97 22.03 -29.00
C ILE A 139 -4.90 21.21 -27.70
N ALA A 140 -6.07 20.97 -27.06
CA ALA A 140 -6.18 20.13 -25.88
C ALA A 140 -7.42 19.24 -25.98
N LYS A 141 -7.24 17.94 -25.75
CA LYS A 141 -8.36 16.99 -25.69
C LYS A 141 -9.17 17.24 -24.42
N ALA A 142 -10.47 16.97 -24.45
CA ALA A 142 -11.27 16.93 -23.24
C ALA A 142 -10.65 15.95 -22.23
N PHE A 143 -10.75 16.26 -20.96
CA PHE A 143 -10.24 15.46 -19.84
C PHE A 143 -8.72 15.16 -19.89
N SER A 144 -7.94 15.97 -20.59
CA SER A 144 -6.47 15.85 -20.59
C SER A 144 -5.78 16.69 -19.50
N GLU A 145 -6.52 17.60 -18.87
CA GLU A 145 -6.04 18.51 -17.85
C GLU A 145 -7.05 18.62 -16.71
N VAL A 146 -6.54 18.80 -15.49
CA VAL A 146 -7.36 19.03 -14.30
C VAL A 146 -6.83 20.23 -13.54
N THR A 147 -7.71 21.13 -13.17
CA THR A 147 -7.43 22.23 -12.24
C THR A 147 -8.21 22.01 -10.94
N PHE A 148 -7.74 22.59 -9.86
CA PHE A 148 -8.38 22.45 -8.55
C PHE A 148 -8.72 23.82 -8.01
N SER A 149 -9.94 23.98 -7.50
CA SER A 149 -10.40 25.22 -6.88
C SER A 149 -11.00 24.96 -5.50
N LEU A 150 -10.80 25.87 -4.57
CA LEU A 150 -11.42 25.83 -3.25
C LEU A 150 -12.65 26.71 -3.26
N GLU A 151 -13.83 26.16 -3.00
CA GLU A 151 -15.07 26.90 -2.89
C GLU A 151 -15.09 27.67 -1.57
N ARG A 152 -15.03 29.02 -1.66
CA ARG A 152 -15.27 29.92 -0.55
C ARG A 152 -16.72 30.35 -0.59
N GLY A 153 -17.41 30.32 0.54
CA GLY A 153 -18.85 30.53 0.67
C GLY A 153 -19.45 31.87 0.16
N ASN A 154 -18.68 32.70 -0.54
CA ASN A 154 -19.16 33.86 -1.28
C ASN A 154 -18.97 33.61 -2.77
N ALA A 155 -20.06 33.63 -3.53
CA ALA A 155 -20.15 33.26 -4.94
C ALA A 155 -19.26 34.07 -5.92
N ASP A 156 -18.61 35.14 -5.48
CA ASP A 156 -17.86 36.06 -6.34
C ASP A 156 -16.33 36.00 -6.22
N GLU A 157 -15.78 35.20 -5.29
CA GLU A 157 -14.34 34.99 -5.17
C GLU A 157 -13.98 33.52 -5.44
N GLN A 158 -13.91 33.13 -6.70
CA GLN A 158 -13.21 31.92 -7.09
C GLN A 158 -11.72 32.13 -6.76
N SER A 159 -11.20 31.41 -5.77
CA SER A 159 -9.76 31.31 -5.62
C SER A 159 -9.20 30.74 -6.91
N GLY A 160 -8.15 31.36 -7.46
CA GLY A 160 -7.48 30.85 -8.65
C GLY A 160 -7.09 29.37 -8.53
N ASN A 161 -6.66 28.76 -9.61
CA ASN A 161 -6.26 27.36 -9.63
C ASN A 161 -5.18 27.09 -8.58
N LEU A 162 -5.42 26.04 -7.77
CA LEU A 162 -4.55 25.67 -6.66
C LEU A 162 -3.72 24.45 -7.04
N LYS A 163 -2.46 24.45 -6.64
CA LYS A 163 -1.68 23.21 -6.60
C LYS A 163 -1.99 22.50 -5.29
N ILE A 164 -2.53 21.30 -5.41
CA ILE A 164 -2.87 20.45 -4.26
C ILE A 164 -1.63 19.74 -3.69
N SER A 165 -1.73 19.25 -2.46
CA SER A 165 -0.68 18.45 -1.82
C SER A 165 -0.50 17.11 -2.52
N LYS A 166 0.65 16.45 -2.27
CA LYS A 166 0.92 15.12 -2.87
C LYS A 166 -0.06 14.04 -2.40
N GLY A 167 -0.55 14.14 -1.15
CA GLY A 167 -1.59 13.25 -0.62
C GLY A 167 -2.92 13.45 -1.35
N GLU A 168 -3.34 14.68 -1.57
CA GLU A 168 -4.56 14.99 -2.33
C GLU A 168 -4.43 14.56 -3.80
N GLU A 169 -3.25 14.70 -4.40
CA GLU A 169 -2.98 14.20 -5.75
C GLU A 169 -3.16 12.67 -5.83
N SER A 170 -2.54 11.92 -4.92
CA SER A 170 -2.71 10.46 -4.85
C SER A 170 -4.18 10.06 -4.63
N ASN A 171 -4.91 10.81 -3.80
CA ASN A 171 -6.35 10.62 -3.61
C ASN A 171 -7.16 10.87 -4.87
N PHE A 172 -6.81 11.90 -5.64
CA PHE A 172 -7.48 12.19 -6.89
C PHE A 172 -7.29 11.05 -7.91
N ILE A 173 -6.06 10.57 -8.06
CA ILE A 173 -5.75 9.45 -8.96
C ILE A 173 -6.45 8.17 -8.49
N TRP A 174 -6.44 7.92 -7.18
CA TRP A 174 -7.19 6.81 -6.60
C TRP A 174 -8.69 6.93 -6.87
N SER A 175 -9.26 8.12 -6.79
CA SER A 175 -10.70 8.34 -7.03
C SER A 175 -11.12 7.97 -8.45
N ILE A 176 -10.26 8.26 -9.44
CA ILE A 176 -10.48 7.83 -10.82
C ILE A 176 -10.46 6.30 -10.91
N PHE A 177 -9.45 5.65 -10.31
CA PHE A 177 -9.37 4.19 -10.32
C PHE A 177 -10.52 3.52 -9.56
N TYR A 178 -10.89 4.06 -8.40
CA TYR A 178 -12.00 3.54 -7.61
C TYR A 178 -13.32 3.61 -8.37
N THR A 179 -13.61 4.74 -9.03
CA THR A 179 -14.81 4.90 -9.88
C THR A 179 -14.81 3.92 -11.05
N LEU A 180 -13.63 3.69 -11.69
CA LEU A 180 -13.50 2.65 -12.70
C LEU A 180 -13.84 1.27 -12.13
N LEU A 181 -13.28 0.93 -10.96
CA LEU A 181 -13.50 -0.37 -10.35
C LEU A 181 -14.97 -0.58 -10.00
N GLU A 182 -15.68 0.47 -9.53
CA GLU A 182 -17.14 0.45 -9.34
C GLU A 182 -17.87 0.10 -10.62
N GLN A 183 -17.57 0.79 -11.72
CA GLN A 183 -18.20 0.54 -13.02
C GLN A 183 -17.91 -0.88 -13.54
N VAL A 184 -16.67 -1.32 -13.45
CA VAL A 184 -16.24 -2.67 -13.87
C VAL A 184 -16.99 -3.75 -13.07
N ILE A 185 -17.10 -3.60 -11.76
CA ILE A 185 -17.86 -4.53 -10.92
C ILE A 185 -19.34 -4.49 -11.29
N GLY A 186 -19.92 -3.30 -11.51
CA GLY A 186 -21.32 -3.15 -11.96
C GLY A 186 -21.58 -3.91 -13.26
N VAL A 187 -20.73 -3.73 -14.28
CA VAL A 187 -20.83 -4.44 -15.57
C VAL A 187 -20.73 -5.95 -15.37
N LEU A 188 -19.76 -6.41 -14.59
CA LEU A 188 -19.51 -7.85 -14.40
C LEU A 188 -20.53 -8.54 -13.49
N ASN A 189 -21.29 -7.80 -12.69
CA ASN A 189 -22.40 -8.33 -11.89
C ASN A 189 -23.62 -8.66 -12.76
N VAL A 190 -23.70 -8.16 -14.01
CA VAL A 190 -24.69 -8.63 -14.98
C VAL A 190 -24.28 -10.02 -15.43
N ALA A 191 -25.09 -11.03 -15.05
CA ALA A 191 -24.75 -12.45 -15.22
C ALA A 191 -24.59 -12.84 -16.70
N GLU A 192 -25.51 -12.41 -17.55
CA GLU A 192 -25.49 -12.72 -18.98
C GLU A 192 -24.59 -11.72 -19.72
N PRO A 193 -23.49 -12.18 -20.34
CA PRO A 193 -22.58 -11.27 -21.07
C PRO A 193 -23.25 -10.45 -22.18
N ALA A 194 -24.29 -11.00 -22.81
CA ALA A 194 -25.05 -10.33 -23.87
C ALA A 194 -25.86 -9.11 -23.38
N ASP A 195 -26.14 -9.04 -22.07
CA ASP A 195 -26.92 -7.95 -21.45
C ASP A 195 -26.01 -6.87 -20.83
N ARG A 196 -24.68 -7.05 -20.89
CA ARG A 196 -23.70 -6.09 -20.39
C ARG A 196 -23.61 -4.87 -21.29
N GLU A 197 -23.36 -3.72 -20.70
CA GLU A 197 -23.15 -2.46 -21.43
C GLU A 197 -21.90 -2.49 -22.33
N THR A 198 -20.91 -3.32 -21.99
CA THR A 198 -19.67 -3.50 -22.73
C THR A 198 -19.10 -4.91 -22.52
N ASP A 199 -18.41 -5.42 -23.51
CA ASP A 199 -17.69 -6.70 -23.52
C ASP A 199 -16.21 -6.58 -23.11
N GLN A 200 -15.72 -5.35 -22.89
CA GLN A 200 -14.30 -5.07 -22.62
C GLN A 200 -13.75 -5.80 -21.40
N PHE A 201 -14.60 -6.14 -20.43
CA PHE A 201 -14.20 -6.77 -19.16
C PHE A 201 -14.57 -8.26 -19.08
N ASP A 202 -15.15 -8.85 -20.13
CA ASP A 202 -15.61 -10.23 -20.13
C ASP A 202 -14.47 -11.25 -19.86
N GLN A 203 -13.23 -10.89 -20.20
CA GLN A 203 -12.08 -11.71 -19.96
C GLN A 203 -11.32 -11.37 -18.67
N LEU A 204 -11.83 -10.45 -17.85
CA LEU A 204 -11.17 -10.01 -16.63
C LEU A 204 -11.17 -11.14 -15.58
N GLU A 205 -9.99 -11.58 -15.21
CA GLU A 205 -9.78 -12.62 -14.21
C GLU A 205 -9.31 -12.05 -12.86
N TYR A 206 -8.56 -10.96 -12.89
CA TYR A 206 -7.90 -10.40 -11.70
C TYR A 206 -7.99 -8.87 -11.64
N VAL A 207 -8.16 -8.37 -10.41
CA VAL A 207 -7.88 -6.99 -10.03
C VAL A 207 -6.70 -7.02 -9.06
N PHE A 208 -5.59 -6.37 -9.42
CA PHE A 208 -4.43 -6.24 -8.56
C PHE A 208 -4.24 -4.79 -8.16
N ILE A 209 -4.29 -4.51 -6.85
CA ILE A 209 -4.12 -3.18 -6.27
C ILE A 209 -2.84 -3.19 -5.43
N ASP A 210 -1.80 -2.50 -5.91
CA ASP A 210 -0.51 -2.42 -5.24
C ASP A 210 -0.37 -1.09 -4.49
N ASP A 211 -0.50 -1.16 -3.18
CA ASP A 211 -0.26 -0.09 -2.21
C ASP A 211 -1.05 1.21 -2.49
N PRO A 212 -2.40 1.15 -2.43
CA PRO A 212 -3.27 2.27 -2.82
C PRO A 212 -3.18 3.49 -1.89
N VAL A 213 -2.33 3.45 -0.86
CA VAL A 213 -2.41 4.34 0.29
C VAL A 213 -1.07 4.99 0.67
N SER A 214 -0.23 5.30 -0.30
CA SER A 214 1.13 5.77 -0.03
C SER A 214 1.24 7.11 0.71
N SER A 215 0.16 7.93 0.77
CA SER A 215 0.24 9.33 1.25
C SER A 215 -0.97 9.80 2.07
N LEU A 216 -1.82 8.88 2.58
CA LEU A 216 -3.02 9.22 3.34
C LEU A 216 -2.77 9.27 4.86
N ASP A 217 -3.54 10.11 5.56
CA ASP A 217 -3.65 10.04 7.02
C ASP A 217 -4.47 8.82 7.46
N GLU A 218 -4.39 8.47 8.76
CA GLU A 218 -4.99 7.25 9.30
C GLU A 218 -6.51 7.19 9.11
N ASN A 219 -7.22 8.30 9.21
CA ASN A 219 -8.69 8.35 9.08
C ASN A 219 -9.12 8.03 7.64
N HIS A 220 -8.47 8.65 6.68
CA HIS A 220 -8.74 8.42 5.26
C HIS A 220 -8.33 6.99 4.84
N LEU A 221 -7.25 6.44 5.44
CA LEU A 221 -6.83 5.04 5.27
C LEU A 221 -7.92 4.05 5.68
N ILE A 222 -8.52 4.28 6.86
CA ILE A 222 -9.61 3.44 7.38
C ILE A 222 -10.82 3.53 6.45
N GLN A 223 -11.23 4.73 6.09
CA GLN A 223 -12.38 4.95 5.21
C GLN A 223 -12.18 4.30 3.84
N LEU A 224 -10.99 4.42 3.25
CA LEU A 224 -10.65 3.79 1.98
C LEU A 224 -10.69 2.27 2.08
N ALA A 225 -10.16 1.69 3.16
CA ALA A 225 -10.18 0.25 3.38
C ALA A 225 -11.61 -0.30 3.50
N VAL A 226 -12.49 0.39 4.25
CA VAL A 226 -13.91 0.04 4.38
C VAL A 226 -14.61 0.11 3.02
N ASN A 227 -14.47 1.22 2.30
CA ASN A 227 -15.13 1.39 1.00
C ASN A 227 -14.63 0.36 -0.02
N LEU A 228 -13.33 0.09 -0.07
CA LEU A 228 -12.77 -0.93 -0.95
C LEU A 228 -13.28 -2.34 -0.56
N GLY A 229 -13.35 -2.63 0.73
CA GLY A 229 -13.90 -3.90 1.22
C GLY A 229 -15.36 -4.11 0.83
N GLN A 230 -16.19 -3.08 0.98
CA GLN A 230 -17.60 -3.11 0.57
C GLN A 230 -17.73 -3.30 -0.94
N LEU A 231 -16.91 -2.61 -1.72
CA LEU A 231 -16.89 -2.73 -3.18
C LEU A 231 -16.48 -4.14 -3.63
N ILE A 232 -15.43 -4.72 -3.02
CA ILE A 232 -15.01 -6.11 -3.29
C ILE A 232 -16.14 -7.10 -2.94
N ASN A 233 -16.81 -6.89 -1.80
CA ASN A 233 -17.91 -7.76 -1.37
C ASN A 233 -19.15 -7.65 -2.26
N SER A 234 -19.39 -6.50 -2.90
CA SER A 234 -20.49 -6.32 -3.85
C SER A 234 -20.27 -7.04 -5.20
N SER A 235 -19.05 -7.50 -5.47
CA SER A 235 -18.74 -8.24 -6.69
C SER A 235 -19.34 -9.66 -6.65
N GLU A 236 -20.26 -9.96 -7.52
CA GLU A 236 -20.85 -11.29 -7.71
C GLU A 236 -20.07 -12.13 -8.73
N SER A 237 -19.21 -11.51 -9.51
CA SER A 237 -18.40 -12.14 -10.55
C SER A 237 -17.30 -13.06 -9.99
N GLN A 238 -16.67 -13.86 -10.87
CA GLN A 238 -15.55 -14.73 -10.54
C GLN A 238 -14.19 -14.01 -10.50
N VAL A 239 -14.17 -12.70 -10.65
CA VAL A 239 -12.93 -11.90 -10.59
C VAL A 239 -12.29 -12.02 -9.21
N LYS A 240 -10.98 -12.26 -9.21
CA LYS A 240 -10.18 -12.37 -8.00
C LYS A 240 -9.46 -11.06 -7.70
N PHE A 241 -9.43 -10.70 -6.43
CA PHE A 241 -8.80 -9.46 -5.95
C PHE A 241 -7.52 -9.78 -5.20
N ILE A 242 -6.43 -9.10 -5.57
CA ILE A 242 -5.17 -9.15 -4.84
C ILE A 242 -4.83 -7.72 -4.43
N VAL A 243 -4.67 -7.50 -3.14
CA VAL A 243 -4.33 -6.18 -2.59
C VAL A 243 -3.06 -6.30 -1.78
N SER A 244 -2.03 -5.55 -2.17
CA SER A 244 -0.80 -5.43 -1.39
C SER A 244 -0.72 -4.09 -0.68
N THR A 245 -0.17 -4.06 0.53
CA THR A 245 0.01 -2.83 1.31
C THR A 245 1.15 -2.92 2.30
N HIS A 246 1.69 -1.75 2.69
CA HIS A 246 2.62 -1.62 3.81
C HIS A 246 1.95 -1.06 5.07
N SER A 247 0.71 -0.61 4.98
CA SER A 247 -0.04 -0.08 6.11
C SER A 247 -0.73 -1.20 6.87
N ALA A 248 -0.34 -1.41 8.13
CA ALA A 248 -0.98 -2.39 9.01
C ALA A 248 -2.45 -2.04 9.30
N ILE A 249 -2.77 -0.75 9.45
CA ILE A 249 -4.14 -0.27 9.70
C ILE A 249 -5.01 -0.61 8.49
N PHE A 250 -4.60 -0.21 7.29
CA PHE A 250 -5.33 -0.51 6.07
C PHE A 250 -5.54 -2.03 5.88
N TYR A 251 -4.49 -2.81 6.09
CA TYR A 251 -4.57 -4.26 6.00
C TYR A 251 -5.61 -4.84 6.97
N ASN A 252 -5.54 -4.47 8.25
CA ASN A 252 -6.43 -5.04 9.27
C ASN A 252 -7.90 -4.66 9.02
N VAL A 253 -8.17 -3.40 8.67
CA VAL A 253 -9.53 -2.96 8.35
C VAL A 253 -10.06 -3.70 7.12
N LEU A 254 -9.29 -3.74 6.03
CA LEU A 254 -9.70 -4.43 4.81
C LEU A 254 -9.86 -5.95 5.05
N TYR A 255 -8.97 -6.57 5.84
CA TYR A 255 -9.05 -7.98 6.20
C TYR A 255 -10.39 -8.32 6.88
N ASN A 256 -10.82 -7.48 7.81
CA ASN A 256 -12.09 -7.65 8.51
C ASN A 256 -13.29 -7.38 7.59
N GLU A 257 -13.25 -6.31 6.80
CA GLU A 257 -14.34 -5.94 5.89
C GLU A 257 -14.62 -7.02 4.84
N VAL A 258 -13.58 -7.62 4.26
CA VAL A 258 -13.76 -8.68 3.26
C VAL A 258 -13.98 -10.07 3.89
N GLY A 259 -13.99 -10.17 5.21
CA GLY A 259 -14.14 -11.44 5.93
C GLY A 259 -13.05 -12.46 5.56
N ALA A 260 -11.84 -11.97 5.29
CA ALA A 260 -10.73 -12.83 4.91
C ALA A 260 -10.37 -13.77 6.07
N LYS A 261 -10.23 -15.06 5.78
CA LYS A 261 -9.78 -16.04 6.79
C LYS A 261 -8.27 -16.11 6.87
N ASN A 262 -7.58 -15.79 5.78
CA ASN A 262 -6.13 -15.87 5.65
C ASN A 262 -5.61 -14.72 4.81
N GLY A 263 -4.47 -14.18 5.20
CA GLY A 263 -3.69 -13.23 4.41
C GLY A 263 -2.26 -13.71 4.25
N TYR A 264 -1.42 -12.90 3.67
CA TYR A 264 -0.01 -13.22 3.43
C TYR A 264 0.89 -12.13 3.98
N ILE A 265 2.03 -12.53 4.53
CA ILE A 265 3.13 -11.64 4.90
C ILE A 265 4.28 -11.95 3.96
N LEU A 266 4.75 -10.93 3.24
CA LEU A 266 5.91 -11.03 2.37
C LEU A 266 7.13 -10.43 3.05
N SER A 267 8.18 -11.23 3.22
CA SER A 267 9.46 -10.83 3.77
C SER A 267 10.58 -11.10 2.77
N ARG A 268 11.64 -10.31 2.83
CA ARG A 268 12.86 -10.54 2.05
C ARG A 268 13.91 -11.15 2.96
N LEU A 269 14.55 -12.22 2.52
CA LEU A 269 15.63 -12.91 3.23
C LEU A 269 17.00 -12.32 2.85
N ASP A 270 18.00 -12.58 3.67
CA ASP A 270 19.38 -12.07 3.49
C ASP A 270 20.04 -12.59 2.21
N ASP A 271 19.66 -13.79 1.74
CA ASP A 271 20.10 -14.38 0.47
C ASP A 271 19.46 -13.75 -0.77
N GLY A 272 18.59 -12.73 -0.58
CA GLY A 272 17.88 -12.03 -1.64
C GLY A 272 16.63 -12.75 -2.15
N THR A 273 16.31 -13.93 -1.62
CA THR A 273 15.04 -14.62 -1.85
C THR A 273 13.93 -14.05 -0.97
N PHE A 274 12.72 -14.59 -1.09
CA PHE A 274 11.54 -14.09 -0.38
C PHE A 274 10.84 -15.22 0.36
N MET A 275 10.27 -14.87 1.50
CA MET A 275 9.34 -15.71 2.24
C MET A 275 7.95 -15.10 2.13
N CYS A 276 6.97 -15.93 1.82
CA CYS A 276 5.57 -15.56 1.78
C CYS A 276 4.82 -16.52 2.71
N GLU A 277 4.50 -16.03 3.89
CA GLU A 277 3.84 -16.81 4.94
C GLU A 277 2.35 -16.54 4.94
N GLU A 278 1.57 -17.60 5.06
CA GLU A 278 0.14 -17.49 5.23
C GLU A 278 -0.18 -17.17 6.68
N LYS A 279 -0.81 -16.02 6.90
CA LYS A 279 -1.33 -15.64 8.20
C LYS A 279 -2.71 -16.26 8.40
N LYS A 280 -2.83 -17.11 9.40
CA LYS A 280 -4.11 -17.71 9.82
C LYS A 280 -4.68 -16.94 11.01
N GLY A 281 -5.98 -16.66 10.96
CA GLY A 281 -6.72 -16.08 12.08
C GLY A 281 -6.45 -14.60 12.36
N ASP A 282 -7.10 -14.10 13.40
CA ASP A 282 -7.19 -12.69 13.81
C ASP A 282 -6.00 -12.23 14.67
N SER A 283 -4.86 -12.88 14.56
CA SER A 283 -3.68 -12.54 15.36
C SER A 283 -3.10 -11.19 14.94
N ASN A 284 -3.36 -10.16 15.72
CA ASN A 284 -2.75 -8.83 15.59
C ASN A 284 -1.22 -8.83 15.75
N LYS A 285 -0.64 -9.91 16.25
CA LYS A 285 0.81 -10.05 16.52
C LYS A 285 1.64 -9.88 15.25
N SER A 286 1.23 -10.48 14.14
CA SER A 286 1.98 -10.49 12.87
C SER A 286 2.09 -9.13 12.19
N PHE A 287 1.24 -8.15 12.56
CA PHE A 287 1.22 -6.80 11.96
C PHE A 287 1.68 -5.72 12.89
N SER A 288 2.05 -6.07 14.11
CA SER A 288 2.65 -5.11 14.99
C SER A 288 4.06 -4.79 14.47
N TYR A 289 4.19 -3.62 13.83
CA TYR A 289 5.48 -3.09 13.42
C TYR A 289 6.51 -3.14 14.55
N HIS A 290 6.06 -2.94 15.78
CA HIS A 290 6.89 -2.98 16.98
C HIS A 290 7.41 -4.38 17.28
N LEU A 291 6.54 -5.40 17.18
CA LEU A 291 6.92 -6.80 17.39
C LEU A 291 7.86 -7.28 16.27
N HIS A 292 7.61 -6.86 15.03
CA HIS A 292 8.51 -7.15 13.92
C HIS A 292 9.91 -6.53 14.13
N ILE A 293 9.99 -5.23 14.49
CA ILE A 293 11.27 -4.58 14.80
C ILE A 293 11.95 -5.29 15.97
N LYS A 294 11.19 -5.62 17.03
CA LYS A 294 11.71 -6.35 18.18
C LYS A 294 12.32 -7.67 17.75
N SER A 295 11.61 -8.49 16.98
CA SER A 295 12.09 -9.76 16.46
C SER A 295 13.34 -9.61 15.58
N LEU A 296 13.39 -8.61 14.69
CA LEU A 296 14.59 -8.32 13.90
C LEU A 296 15.82 -8.05 14.76
N ILE A 297 15.64 -7.24 15.83
CA ILE A 297 16.75 -6.91 16.74
C ILE A 297 17.14 -8.14 17.57
N GLU A 298 16.18 -8.93 18.03
CA GLU A 298 16.42 -10.19 18.75
C GLU A 298 17.23 -11.19 17.91
N GLN A 299 16.86 -11.38 16.66
CA GLN A 299 17.59 -12.23 15.72
C GLN A 299 19.02 -11.71 15.48
N ALA A 300 19.18 -10.39 15.29
CA ALA A 300 20.49 -9.78 15.11
C ALA A 300 21.40 -9.93 16.35
N VAL A 301 20.83 -9.83 17.55
CA VAL A 301 21.54 -10.05 18.81
C VAL A 301 21.90 -11.53 18.98
N ALA A 302 20.96 -12.44 18.72
CA ALA A 302 21.18 -13.89 18.84
C ALA A 302 22.26 -14.39 17.86
N SER A 303 22.26 -13.87 16.62
CA SER A 303 23.26 -14.21 15.58
C SER A 303 24.57 -13.42 15.71
N ASN A 304 24.71 -12.53 16.71
CA ASN A 304 25.81 -11.59 16.86
C ASN A 304 26.08 -10.70 15.62
N ASN A 305 25.04 -10.45 14.84
CA ASN A 305 25.08 -9.68 13.59
C ASN A 305 24.39 -8.31 13.73
N VAL A 306 24.66 -7.61 14.84
CA VAL A 306 24.11 -6.26 15.07
C VAL A 306 24.80 -5.26 14.15
N GLN A 307 24.02 -4.65 13.26
CA GLN A 307 24.43 -3.65 12.28
C GLN A 307 23.96 -2.24 12.71
N ARG A 308 24.47 -1.20 12.05
CA ARG A 308 24.14 0.22 12.35
C ARG A 308 22.65 0.51 12.35
N TYR A 309 21.92 -0.01 11.38
CA TYR A 309 20.48 0.27 11.27
C TYR A 309 19.66 -0.29 12.44
N HIS A 310 20.16 -1.32 13.14
CA HIS A 310 19.48 -1.85 14.32
C HIS A 310 19.41 -0.84 15.47
N PHE A 311 20.36 0.10 15.56
CA PHE A 311 20.28 1.20 16.53
C PHE A 311 19.15 2.16 16.23
N ALA A 312 18.92 2.48 14.94
CA ALA A 312 17.80 3.30 14.52
C ALA A 312 16.45 2.58 14.78
N LEU A 313 16.40 1.27 14.50
CA LEU A 313 15.22 0.45 14.80
C LEU A 313 14.94 0.38 16.30
N LEU A 314 15.98 0.15 17.12
CA LEU A 314 15.83 0.12 18.57
C LEU A 314 15.37 1.47 19.12
N ARG A 315 15.92 2.58 18.61
CA ARG A 315 15.47 3.92 18.98
C ARG A 315 14.00 4.13 18.63
N ASN A 316 13.57 3.74 17.43
CA ASN A 316 12.17 3.82 17.03
C ASN A 316 11.28 3.02 17.99
N LEU A 317 11.71 1.82 18.38
CA LEU A 317 11.00 1.00 19.36
C LEU A 317 10.87 1.69 20.72
N TYR A 318 11.94 2.33 21.21
CA TYR A 318 11.91 3.13 22.44
C TYR A 318 10.99 4.35 22.34
N GLU A 319 11.01 5.09 21.23
CA GLU A 319 10.15 6.25 20.98
C GLU A 319 8.67 5.84 21.01
N LYS A 320 8.33 4.75 20.36
CA LYS A 320 6.97 4.24 20.33
C LYS A 320 6.51 3.70 21.69
N THR A 321 7.38 2.98 22.39
CA THR A 321 7.13 2.50 23.75
C THR A 321 6.88 3.67 24.70
N ALA A 322 7.72 4.71 24.64
CA ALA A 322 7.54 5.91 25.45
C ALA A 322 6.20 6.59 25.19
N ASN A 323 5.84 6.77 23.91
CA ASN A 323 4.56 7.34 23.52
C ASN A 323 3.38 6.50 24.04
N PHE A 324 3.44 5.18 23.88
CA PHE A 324 2.39 4.27 24.35
C PHE A 324 2.21 4.32 25.86
N LEU A 325 3.31 4.39 26.63
CA LEU A 325 3.31 4.47 28.07
C LEU A 325 3.11 5.90 28.63
N GLY A 326 2.98 6.91 27.77
CA GLY A 326 2.73 8.30 28.16
C GLY A 326 3.97 9.07 28.63
N TYR A 327 5.18 8.60 28.36
CA TYR A 327 6.42 9.33 28.66
C TYR A 327 6.64 10.44 27.63
N GLN A 328 7.13 11.59 28.07
CA GLN A 328 7.41 12.73 27.18
C GLN A 328 8.65 12.49 26.28
N ARG A 329 9.62 11.73 26.78
CA ARG A 329 10.88 11.46 26.09
C ARG A 329 11.24 10.00 26.15
N TRP A 330 11.61 9.41 25.03
CA TRP A 330 12.08 8.03 24.95
C TRP A 330 13.28 7.74 25.86
N SER A 331 14.14 8.76 26.14
CA SER A 331 15.30 8.63 27.04
C SER A 331 14.92 8.41 28.50
N GLU A 332 13.68 8.60 28.90
CA GLU A 332 13.19 8.32 30.24
C GLU A 332 13.06 6.82 30.52
N LEU A 333 12.97 6.02 29.44
CA LEU A 333 12.94 4.57 29.51
C LEU A 333 14.33 3.93 29.64
N LEU A 334 15.42 4.70 29.47
CA LEU A 334 16.78 4.18 29.54
C LEU A 334 17.20 3.84 30.98
N PRO A 335 18.06 2.81 31.16
CA PRO A 335 18.65 2.50 32.47
C PRO A 335 19.39 3.71 33.06
N GLU A 336 19.08 4.10 34.26
CA GLU A 336 19.60 5.31 34.90
C GLU A 336 21.17 5.29 35.00
N ASP A 337 21.76 4.15 35.31
CA ASP A 337 23.21 3.96 35.44
C ASP A 337 24.00 4.10 34.13
N LYS A 338 23.32 3.94 32.98
CA LYS A 338 23.91 3.96 31.63
C LYS A 338 23.28 4.97 30.69
N LYS A 339 22.35 5.78 31.19
CA LYS A 339 21.50 6.68 30.40
C LYS A 339 22.26 7.58 29.41
N ALA A 340 23.34 8.22 29.88
CA ALA A 340 24.11 9.13 29.03
C ALA A 340 24.84 8.38 27.89
N TYR A 341 25.39 7.21 28.16
CA TYR A 341 26.07 6.39 27.16
C TYR A 341 25.08 5.78 26.18
N ALA A 342 23.99 5.21 26.66
CA ALA A 342 22.92 4.64 25.84
C ALA A 342 22.29 5.70 24.91
N ALA A 343 21.98 6.88 25.44
CA ALA A 343 21.45 7.99 24.65
C ALA A 343 22.44 8.44 23.55
N ARG A 344 23.74 8.49 23.86
CA ARG A 344 24.79 8.86 22.88
C ARG A 344 24.87 7.81 21.75
N VAL A 345 24.94 6.53 22.08
CA VAL A 345 25.01 5.43 21.11
C VAL A 345 23.78 5.40 20.22
N MET A 346 22.60 5.53 20.81
CA MET A 346 21.32 5.53 20.08
C MET A 346 21.10 6.76 19.18
N ASN A 347 21.77 7.87 19.47
CA ASN A 347 21.72 9.08 18.64
C ASN A 347 22.82 9.12 17.58
N PHE A 348 23.93 8.44 17.79
CA PHE A 348 25.11 8.53 16.91
C PHE A 348 24.82 7.95 15.51
N TYR A 349 24.31 6.73 15.44
CA TYR A 349 24.12 6.03 14.17
C TYR A 349 22.97 6.57 13.31
N PRO A 350 21.79 6.96 13.84
CA PRO A 350 20.66 7.46 13.05
C PRO A 350 20.91 8.84 12.42
N HIS A 351 21.77 9.68 13.00
CA HIS A 351 21.95 11.07 12.57
C HIS A 351 23.21 11.34 11.74
N ASN A 352 24.05 10.34 11.54
CA ASN A 352 25.28 10.50 10.75
C ASN A 352 24.98 10.32 9.25
N THR A 353 24.55 11.42 8.61
CA THR A 353 24.25 11.51 7.16
C THR A 353 25.38 12.13 6.35
N LEU A 354 26.59 12.24 6.89
CA LEU A 354 27.73 12.77 6.14
C LEU A 354 28.19 11.75 5.08
N PRO A 355 28.10 12.09 3.78
CA PRO A 355 28.25 11.12 2.70
C PRO A 355 29.68 10.61 2.43
N ASN A 356 30.69 11.06 3.17
CA ASN A 356 32.10 10.80 2.86
C ASN A 356 32.96 10.28 4.04
N GLU A 357 32.39 9.99 5.21
CA GLU A 357 33.16 9.34 6.27
C GLU A 357 32.77 7.84 6.31
N GLU A 358 33.76 6.95 6.24
CA GLU A 358 33.62 5.54 6.59
C GLU A 358 33.23 5.45 8.07
N ILE A 359 31.93 5.41 8.35
CA ILE A 359 31.44 5.21 9.70
C ILE A 359 31.82 3.79 10.11
N ALA A 360 32.64 3.66 11.15
CA ALA A 360 33.11 2.37 11.64
C ALA A 360 31.95 1.42 12.00
N GLU A 361 32.12 0.13 11.79
CA GLU A 361 31.21 -0.91 12.25
C GLU A 361 30.97 -0.80 13.77
N PRO A 362 29.80 -1.16 14.30
CA PRO A 362 29.52 -1.13 15.71
C PRO A 362 30.50 -1.96 16.50
N THR A 363 31.11 -1.35 17.54
CA THR A 363 32.05 -2.00 18.44
C THR A 363 31.35 -3.04 19.33
N ALA A 364 32.12 -3.98 19.90
CA ALA A 364 31.58 -4.99 20.82
C ALA A 364 30.80 -4.37 22.01
N PRO A 365 31.30 -3.30 22.69
CA PRO A 365 30.49 -2.61 23.72
C PRO A 365 29.21 -2.00 23.25
N GLU A 366 29.14 -1.49 22.01
CA GLU A 366 27.92 -0.92 21.42
C GLU A 366 26.91 -2.02 21.07
N LYS A 367 27.36 -3.16 20.54
CA LYS A 367 26.49 -4.32 20.29
C LYS A 367 25.90 -4.85 21.60
N GLU A 368 26.69 -4.92 22.66
CA GLU A 368 26.23 -5.34 24.01
C GLU A 368 25.23 -4.33 24.59
N MET A 369 25.36 -3.02 24.26
CA MET A 369 24.39 -2.02 24.65
C MET A 369 23.03 -2.26 23.98
N VAL A 370 22.99 -2.66 22.71
CA VAL A 370 21.74 -3.02 22.02
C VAL A 370 21.04 -4.17 22.75
N ARG A 371 21.78 -5.21 23.12
CA ARG A 371 21.26 -6.34 23.90
C ARG A 371 20.64 -5.89 25.22
N LEU A 372 21.40 -5.14 26.01
CA LEU A 372 20.97 -4.65 27.33
C LEU A 372 19.69 -3.76 27.20
N LEU A 373 19.65 -2.90 26.19
CA LEU A 373 18.48 -2.04 25.97
C LEU A 373 17.26 -2.84 25.50
N LEU A 374 17.45 -3.89 24.71
CA LEU A 374 16.36 -4.78 24.31
C LEU A 374 15.82 -5.55 25.52
N GLU A 375 16.69 -6.10 26.37
CA GLU A 375 16.31 -6.74 27.63
C GLU A 375 15.54 -5.78 28.55
N LYS A 376 15.98 -4.50 28.62
CA LYS A 376 15.27 -3.48 29.41
C LYS A 376 13.85 -3.22 28.88
N LEU A 377 13.64 -3.17 27.56
CA LEU A 377 12.31 -3.03 26.99
C LEU A 377 11.39 -4.20 27.37
N ASN A 378 11.93 -5.41 27.41
CA ASN A 378 11.17 -6.61 27.83
C ASN A 378 10.64 -6.51 29.25
N THR A 379 11.27 -5.72 30.14
CA THR A 379 10.81 -5.55 31.53
C THR A 379 9.47 -4.77 31.66
N TYR A 380 9.03 -4.08 30.61
CA TYR A 380 7.74 -3.37 30.62
C TYR A 380 6.53 -4.30 30.49
N GLY A 381 6.71 -5.54 29.98
CA GLY A 381 5.74 -6.64 30.07
C GLY A 381 4.41 -6.43 29.37
N TYR A 382 4.30 -5.47 28.43
CA TYR A 382 3.02 -5.23 27.70
C TYR A 382 2.90 -6.03 26.38
N TRP A 383 3.88 -6.85 26.08
CA TRP A 383 3.82 -7.84 25.01
C TRP A 383 4.00 -9.26 25.57
N GLN A 384 3.27 -10.21 25.00
CA GLN A 384 3.45 -11.62 25.36
C GLN A 384 4.75 -12.18 24.76
N GLN A 385 5.45 -13.02 25.49
CA GLN A 385 6.63 -13.75 25.01
C GLN A 385 6.16 -15.01 24.26
N GLU A 386 6.77 -15.31 23.12
CA GLU A 386 6.37 -16.45 22.26
C GLU A 386 6.42 -17.80 23.00
N GLN A 387 7.30 -17.98 23.96
CA GLN A 387 7.46 -19.23 24.71
C GLN A 387 6.27 -19.63 25.61
N GLU A 388 5.47 -18.68 26.07
CA GLU A 388 4.28 -19.00 26.87
C GLU A 388 3.11 -19.52 26.01
N GLN A 389 3.09 -19.19 24.73
CA GLN A 389 2.00 -19.59 23.83
C GLN A 389 2.20 -20.96 23.18
N GLU A 390 3.44 -21.38 22.92
CA GLU A 390 3.71 -22.75 22.46
C GLU A 390 3.29 -23.74 23.56
N GLN A 391 3.55 -23.39 24.83
CA GLN A 391 3.15 -24.23 25.96
C GLN A 391 1.63 -24.23 26.21
N GLU A 392 0.94 -23.09 26.02
CA GLU A 392 -0.52 -23.03 26.11
C GLU A 392 -1.18 -23.82 24.97
N GLN A 393 -0.68 -23.71 23.75
CA GLN A 393 -1.19 -24.45 22.60
C GLN A 393 -0.92 -25.96 22.68
N GLU A 394 0.23 -26.37 23.21
CA GLU A 394 0.53 -27.77 23.47
C GLU A 394 -0.38 -28.33 24.56
N GLN A 395 -0.64 -27.58 25.63
CA GLN A 395 -1.57 -27.99 26.69
C GLN A 395 -3.04 -28.04 26.23
N GLU A 396 -3.47 -27.12 25.39
CA GLU A 396 -4.82 -27.17 24.80
C GLU A 396 -4.98 -28.36 23.86
N GLN A 397 -3.98 -28.67 23.04
CA GLN A 397 -4.00 -29.82 22.15
C GLN A 397 -3.94 -31.16 22.91
N GLU A 398 -3.19 -31.23 24.00
CA GLU A 398 -3.17 -32.41 24.89
C GLU A 398 -4.52 -32.62 25.57
N GLN A 399 -5.18 -31.55 26.05
CA GLN A 399 -6.49 -31.62 26.67
C GLN A 399 -7.61 -32.00 25.67
N GLU A 400 -7.53 -31.51 24.42
CA GLU A 400 -8.47 -31.94 23.36
C GLU A 400 -8.29 -33.42 23.01
N GLN A 401 -7.05 -33.91 22.93
CA GLN A 401 -6.77 -35.31 22.66
C GLN A 401 -7.21 -36.26 23.82
N GLU A 402 -7.05 -35.81 25.06
CA GLU A 402 -7.54 -36.55 26.22
C GLU A 402 -9.08 -36.64 26.25
N GLN A 403 -9.77 -35.53 25.91
CA GLN A 403 -11.23 -35.54 25.82
C GLN A 403 -11.79 -36.37 24.66
N GLU A 404 -11.08 -36.42 23.55
CA GLU A 404 -11.45 -37.32 22.43
C GLU A 404 -11.26 -38.81 22.80
N GLN A 405 -10.25 -39.13 23.61
CA GLN A 405 -10.01 -40.52 24.06
C GLN A 405 -10.99 -40.93 25.17
N GLU A 406 -11.47 -40.01 26.02
CA GLU A 406 -12.51 -40.34 27.02
C GLU A 406 -13.90 -40.52 26.40
N ASN A 407 -14.15 -39.92 25.24
CA ASN A 407 -15.44 -40.01 24.55
C ASN A 407 -15.51 -41.13 23.48
N ALA A 408 -14.46 -41.89 23.28
CA ALA A 408 -14.39 -43.01 22.33
C ALA A 408 -14.50 -44.35 23.04
#